data_ac1dab657395dcd0622d409ba42e819a
#
_entry.id   ac1dab657395dcd0622d409ba42e819a
#
_cell.length_a   1.000
_cell.length_b   1.000
_cell.length_c   1.000
_cell.angle_alpha   90.00
_cell.angle_beta   90.00
_cell.angle_gamma   90.00
#
_symmetry.space_group_name_H-M   'P 1'
#
loop_
_entity.id
_entity.type
_entity.pdbx_description
1 polymer ?
#
loop_
_entity_poly.entity_id
_entity_poly.type
_entity_poly.pdbx_seq_one_letter_code
_entity_poly.pdbx_strand_id
1 'polypeptide(L)'
;PMVQWWVLRRWRLAFVSKPSNMRKFVIGPFVRRCCFLPIDRENARNALTTINAAADLIRAHECSFAIYPEGTRSKSGKLLPWHAGSLKIAQKANVPIVVATIEGTERIAHNVPWRRTHVYLSIREVIPAETVKATKTNALTEGIRSKMIAELGK
;
A
#
# COMPACT_ATOMS: atom_id res chain seq x y z
N PRO A 1 -0.86 -7.80 -2.97
CA PRO A 1 -1.09 -7.79 -1.51
C PRO A 1 -0.81 -9.13 -0.83
N MET A 2 -1.31 -10.26 -1.37
CA MET A 2 -1.19 -11.57 -0.72
C MET A 2 0.26 -12.00 -0.47
N VAL A 3 1.14 -11.83 -1.44
CA VAL A 3 2.57 -12.18 -1.30
C VAL A 3 3.22 -11.32 -0.21
N GLN A 4 2.98 -10.01 -0.22
CA GLN A 4 3.52 -9.12 0.82
C GLN A 4 2.96 -9.46 2.19
N TRP A 5 1.66 -9.74 2.29
CA TRP A 5 1.04 -10.17 3.54
C TRP A 5 1.71 -11.45 4.09
N TRP A 6 2.00 -12.41 3.23
CA TRP A 6 2.70 -13.64 3.62
C TRP A 6 4.14 -13.38 4.08
N VAL A 7 4.92 -12.65 3.31
CA VAL A 7 6.33 -12.35 3.59
C VAL A 7 6.46 -11.49 4.85
N LEU A 8 5.60 -10.49 4.98
CA LEU A 8 5.62 -9.51 6.07
C LEU A 8 4.65 -9.82 7.20
N ARG A 9 4.20 -11.07 7.35
CA ARG A 9 3.17 -11.47 8.34
C ARG A 9 3.54 -11.14 9.79
N ARG A 10 4.83 -11.11 10.13
CA ARG A 10 5.31 -10.75 11.47
C ARG A 10 4.98 -9.31 11.86
N TRP A 11 4.82 -8.43 10.89
CA TRP A 11 4.48 -7.02 11.10
C TRP A 11 2.97 -6.76 11.07
N ARG A 12 2.13 -7.81 11.14
CA ARG A 12 0.66 -7.68 11.12
C ARG A 12 0.19 -6.73 10.03
N LEU A 13 0.59 -7.00 8.80
CA LEU A 13 0.39 -6.10 7.67
C LEU A 13 -1.07 -6.04 7.25
N ALA A 14 -1.68 -4.87 7.35
CA ALA A 14 -3.01 -4.54 6.85
C ALA A 14 -2.91 -3.75 5.52
N PHE A 15 -4.03 -3.66 4.80
CA PHE A 15 -4.09 -2.95 3.52
C PHE A 15 -5.32 -2.07 3.44
N VAL A 16 -5.23 -1.03 2.62
CA VAL A 16 -6.39 -0.25 2.21
C VAL A 16 -6.90 -0.81 0.88
N SER A 17 -8.20 -1.13 0.80
CA SER A 17 -8.80 -1.80 -0.35
C SER A 17 -10.09 -1.10 -0.79
N LYS A 18 -10.52 -1.34 -2.05
CA LYS A 18 -11.82 -0.86 -2.53
C LYS A 18 -12.96 -1.58 -1.79
N PRO A 19 -14.07 -0.89 -1.46
CA PRO A 19 -15.23 -1.51 -0.80
C PRO A 19 -15.79 -2.73 -1.55
N SER A 20 -15.74 -2.71 -2.88
CA SER A 20 -16.19 -3.82 -3.72
C SER A 20 -15.44 -5.13 -3.47
N ASN A 21 -14.18 -5.08 -3.03
CA ASN A 21 -13.41 -6.29 -2.72
C ASN A 21 -13.90 -6.98 -1.43
N MET A 22 -14.48 -6.22 -0.51
CA MET A 22 -15.07 -6.75 0.73
C MET A 22 -16.34 -7.58 0.49
N ARG A 23 -17.03 -7.34 -0.64
CA ARG A 23 -18.28 -8.01 -1.03
C ARG A 23 -18.08 -9.30 -1.83
N LYS A 24 -16.85 -9.56 -2.28
CA LYS A 24 -16.55 -10.77 -3.07
C LYS A 24 -16.65 -12.02 -2.19
N PHE A 25 -17.39 -13.02 -2.67
CA PHE A 25 -17.69 -14.24 -1.91
C PHE A 25 -16.45 -14.97 -1.37
N VAL A 26 -15.43 -15.17 -2.21
CA VAL A 26 -14.21 -15.91 -1.81
C VAL A 26 -13.21 -15.00 -1.08
N ILE A 27 -12.97 -13.78 -1.59
CA ILE A 27 -11.93 -12.88 -1.10
C ILE A 27 -12.40 -12.06 0.09
N GLY A 28 -13.70 -11.74 0.16
CA GLY A 28 -14.27 -10.86 1.19
C GLY A 28 -14.01 -11.32 2.62
N PRO A 29 -14.31 -12.58 3.00
CA PRO A 29 -14.03 -13.08 4.34
C PRO A 29 -12.54 -13.01 4.72
N PHE A 30 -11.65 -13.32 3.79
CA PHE A 30 -10.20 -13.23 3.99
C PHE A 30 -9.77 -11.78 4.23
N VAL A 31 -10.19 -10.86 3.36
CA VAL A 31 -9.86 -9.43 3.43
C VAL A 31 -10.31 -8.82 4.77
N ARG A 32 -11.50 -9.20 5.27
CA ARG A 32 -12.01 -8.74 6.57
C ARG A 32 -11.17 -9.25 7.74
N ARG A 33 -10.75 -10.53 7.70
CA ARG A 33 -9.92 -11.13 8.76
C ARG A 33 -8.49 -10.59 8.79
N CYS A 34 -8.00 -10.07 7.67
CA CYS A 34 -6.65 -9.49 7.56
C CYS A 34 -6.61 -7.98 7.84
N CYS A 35 -7.57 -7.43 8.57
CA CYS A 35 -7.65 -6.02 8.95
C CYS A 35 -7.62 -5.04 7.76
N PHE A 36 -8.11 -5.45 6.58
CA PHE A 36 -8.18 -4.56 5.43
C PHE A 36 -9.28 -3.53 5.64
N LEU A 37 -8.95 -2.25 5.49
CA LEU A 37 -9.91 -1.17 5.60
C LEU A 37 -10.45 -0.77 4.21
N PRO A 38 -11.78 -0.62 4.07
CA PRO A 38 -12.36 -0.12 2.83
C PRO A 38 -12.10 1.39 2.71
N ILE A 39 -11.57 1.83 1.58
CA ILE A 39 -11.45 3.24 1.25
C ILE A 39 -12.32 3.59 0.04
N ASP A 40 -13.26 4.49 0.27
CA ASP A 40 -14.06 5.11 -0.78
C ASP A 40 -13.34 6.38 -1.25
N ARG A 41 -12.75 6.32 -2.44
CA ARG A 41 -11.98 7.43 -3.00
C ARG A 41 -12.85 8.48 -3.68
N GLU A 42 -14.08 8.15 -3.99
CA GLU A 42 -15.05 9.05 -4.62
C GLU A 42 -15.70 9.96 -3.56
N ASN A 43 -15.70 9.51 -2.30
CA ASN A 43 -16.21 10.28 -1.18
C ASN A 43 -15.09 10.67 -0.21
N ALA A 44 -14.68 11.94 -0.27
CA ALA A 44 -13.58 12.47 0.55
C ALA A 44 -13.83 12.34 2.06
N ARG A 45 -15.08 12.44 2.51
CA ARG A 45 -15.46 12.32 3.93
C ARG A 45 -15.28 10.88 4.40
N ASN A 46 -15.75 9.91 3.64
CA ASN A 46 -15.59 8.49 3.93
C ASN A 46 -14.11 8.07 3.89
N ALA A 47 -13.36 8.60 2.91
CA ALA A 47 -11.91 8.38 2.83
C ALA A 47 -11.19 8.89 4.08
N LEU A 48 -11.55 10.07 4.58
CA LEU A 48 -10.97 10.65 5.78
C LEU A 48 -11.25 9.80 7.04
N THR A 49 -12.45 9.26 7.18
CA THR A 49 -12.81 8.35 8.27
C THR A 49 -11.93 7.10 8.25
N THR A 50 -11.74 6.50 7.07
CA THR A 50 -10.86 5.33 6.92
C THR A 50 -9.40 5.67 7.23
N ILE A 51 -8.92 6.84 6.79
CA ILE A 51 -7.55 7.31 7.09
C ILE A 51 -7.35 7.48 8.60
N ASN A 52 -8.33 8.04 9.32
CA ASN A 52 -8.28 8.20 10.77
C ASN A 52 -8.23 6.84 11.46
N ALA A 53 -9.16 5.94 11.12
CA ALA A 53 -9.19 4.59 11.69
C ALA A 53 -7.88 3.82 11.47
N ALA A 54 -7.27 3.93 10.27
CA ALA A 54 -5.97 3.33 10.00
C ALA A 54 -4.86 3.94 10.87
N ALA A 55 -4.85 5.26 11.03
CA ALA A 55 -3.86 5.94 11.86
C ALA A 55 -4.00 5.55 13.33
N ASP A 56 -5.21 5.37 13.84
CA ASP A 56 -5.47 4.95 15.22
C ASP A 56 -4.99 3.52 15.48
N LEU A 57 -5.22 2.59 14.54
CA LEU A 57 -4.69 1.22 14.63
C LEU A 57 -3.16 1.18 14.63
N ILE A 58 -2.51 2.04 13.85
CA ILE A 58 -1.04 2.15 13.86
C ILE A 58 -0.55 2.68 15.20
N ARG A 59 -1.17 3.74 15.75
CA ARG A 59 -0.80 4.30 17.06
C ARG A 59 -0.99 3.32 18.21
N ALA A 60 -2.03 2.47 18.12
CA ALA A 60 -2.28 1.39 19.07
C ALA A 60 -1.31 0.20 18.91
N HIS A 61 -0.35 0.28 17.97
CA HIS A 61 0.58 -0.82 17.64
C HIS A 61 -0.09 -2.12 17.24
N GLU A 62 -1.32 -2.05 16.71
CA GLU A 62 -2.07 -3.24 16.32
C GLU A 62 -1.63 -3.80 14.97
N CYS A 63 -1.32 -2.92 14.01
CA CYS A 63 -0.86 -3.32 12.69
C CYS A 63 -0.05 -2.25 11.97
N SER A 64 0.67 -2.67 10.93
CA SER A 64 1.29 -1.80 9.93
C SER A 64 0.41 -1.76 8.68
N PHE A 65 0.39 -0.65 7.95
CA PHE A 65 -0.38 -0.52 6.72
C PHE A 65 0.50 -0.50 5.49
N ALA A 66 0.20 -1.38 4.52
CA ALA A 66 0.75 -1.29 3.18
C ALA A 66 -0.23 -0.58 2.26
N ILE A 67 0.28 0.39 1.52
CA ILE A 67 -0.50 1.23 0.61
C ILE A 67 0.09 1.12 -0.79
N TYR A 68 -0.78 0.92 -1.77
CA TYR A 68 -0.44 1.06 -3.19
C TYR A 68 -0.92 2.43 -3.65
N PRO A 69 -0.04 3.43 -3.74
CA PRO A 69 -0.47 4.81 -3.99
C PRO A 69 -1.09 5.03 -5.38
N GLU A 70 -0.77 4.17 -6.35
CA GLU A 70 -1.41 4.15 -7.67
C GLU A 70 -2.88 3.75 -7.64
N GLY A 71 -3.26 2.96 -6.65
CA GLY A 71 -4.64 2.51 -6.44
C GLY A 71 -5.20 1.55 -7.47
N THR A 72 -4.47 1.24 -8.50
CA THR A 72 -4.81 0.26 -9.52
C THR A 72 -3.55 -0.48 -9.99
N ARG A 73 -3.73 -1.54 -10.77
CA ARG A 73 -2.61 -2.29 -11.35
C ARG A 73 -2.17 -1.63 -12.66
N SER A 74 -0.87 -1.36 -12.80
CA SER A 74 -0.29 -1.00 -14.09
C SER A 74 -0.34 -2.21 -15.04
N LYS A 75 -0.84 -1.99 -16.26
CA LYS A 75 -0.82 -2.99 -17.33
C LYS A 75 0.44 -2.87 -18.20
N SER A 76 1.07 -1.70 -18.17
CA SER A 76 2.26 -1.38 -18.97
C SER A 76 3.58 -1.66 -18.25
N GLY A 77 3.55 -2.05 -16.98
CA GLY A 77 4.74 -2.17 -16.13
C GLY A 77 5.35 -0.83 -15.69
N LYS A 78 4.81 0.30 -16.16
CA LYS A 78 5.26 1.64 -15.77
C LYS A 78 4.52 2.11 -14.52
N LEU A 79 5.18 2.92 -13.69
CA LEU A 79 4.57 3.57 -12.54
C LEU A 79 3.47 4.55 -12.99
N LEU A 80 2.27 4.35 -12.44
CA LEU A 80 1.13 5.23 -12.66
C LEU A 80 1.21 6.47 -11.74
N PRO A 81 0.39 7.51 -12.02
CA PRO A 81 0.25 8.63 -11.10
C PRO A 81 -0.20 8.18 -9.70
N TRP A 82 0.38 8.78 -8.66
CA TRP A 82 0.03 8.49 -7.28
C TRP A 82 -1.08 9.39 -6.77
N HIS A 83 -1.98 8.84 -5.97
CA HIS A 83 -3.01 9.63 -5.32
C HIS A 83 -2.39 10.49 -4.20
N ALA A 84 -2.58 11.79 -4.26
CA ALA A 84 -2.00 12.79 -3.35
C ALA A 84 -2.30 12.52 -1.84
N GLY A 85 -3.43 11.87 -1.55
CA GLY A 85 -3.81 11.52 -0.18
C GLY A 85 -3.25 10.19 0.35
N SER A 86 -2.50 9.41 -0.46
CA SER A 86 -2.09 8.05 -0.11
C SER A 86 -1.20 7.98 1.14
N LEU A 87 -0.37 8.99 1.38
CA LEU A 87 0.56 9.03 2.51
C LEU A 87 -0.01 9.74 3.77
N LYS A 88 -1.26 10.22 3.72
CA LYS A 88 -1.90 10.89 4.87
C LYS A 88 -2.01 10.00 6.11
N ILE A 89 -2.12 8.68 5.93
CA ILE A 89 -2.17 7.73 7.05
C ILE A 89 -0.88 7.82 7.87
N ALA A 90 0.28 7.76 7.21
CA ALA A 90 1.58 7.84 7.88
C ALA A 90 1.79 9.19 8.59
N GLN A 91 1.41 10.30 7.93
CA GLN A 91 1.48 11.63 8.57
C GLN A 91 0.61 11.73 9.81
N LYS A 92 -0.65 11.25 9.73
CA LYS A 92 -1.56 11.28 10.89
C LYS A 92 -1.10 10.38 12.02
N ALA A 93 -0.56 9.21 11.69
CA ALA A 93 -0.04 8.28 12.68
C ALA A 93 1.32 8.72 13.27
N ASN A 94 2.02 9.65 12.60
CA ASN A 94 3.37 10.08 12.93
C ASN A 94 4.37 8.92 12.97
N VAL A 95 4.40 8.14 11.90
CA VAL A 95 5.25 6.94 11.75
C VAL A 95 6.12 7.01 10.51
N PRO A 96 7.26 6.29 10.47
CA PRO A 96 8.11 6.23 9.28
C PRO A 96 7.41 5.55 8.11
N ILE A 97 7.87 5.84 6.89
CA ILE A 97 7.42 5.20 5.66
C ILE A 97 8.55 4.33 5.12
N VAL A 98 8.25 3.05 4.93
CA VAL A 98 9.13 2.12 4.22
C VAL A 98 8.70 2.06 2.76
N VAL A 99 9.54 2.54 1.87
CA VAL A 99 9.33 2.49 0.42
C VAL A 99 9.85 1.17 -0.10
N ALA A 100 8.99 0.40 -0.76
CA ALA A 100 9.35 -0.91 -1.30
C ALA A 100 8.78 -1.12 -2.70
N THR A 101 9.52 -1.86 -3.54
CA THR A 101 9.06 -2.33 -4.85
C THR A 101 8.75 -3.81 -4.82
N ILE A 102 7.80 -4.23 -5.62
CA ILE A 102 7.47 -5.64 -5.81
C ILE A 102 7.42 -5.96 -7.30
N GLU A 103 8.17 -6.96 -7.71
CA GLU A 103 8.33 -7.38 -9.11
C GLU A 103 7.97 -8.86 -9.29
N GLY A 104 7.55 -9.25 -10.50
CA GLY A 104 7.24 -10.64 -10.84
C GLY A 104 5.82 -11.09 -10.50
N THR A 105 5.02 -10.24 -9.83
CA THR A 105 3.64 -10.59 -9.44
C THR A 105 2.69 -10.72 -10.62
N GLU A 106 2.97 -10.08 -11.74
CA GLU A 106 2.21 -10.13 -12.99
C GLU A 106 2.20 -11.53 -13.62
N ARG A 107 3.27 -12.30 -13.38
CA ARG A 107 3.45 -13.65 -13.92
C ARG A 107 2.68 -14.71 -13.15
N ILE A 108 2.23 -14.43 -11.93
CA ILE A 108 1.56 -15.41 -11.06
C ILE A 108 0.34 -16.01 -11.76
N ALA A 109 -0.51 -15.17 -12.35
CA ALA A 109 -1.75 -15.64 -13.01
C ALA A 109 -1.50 -16.56 -14.21
N HIS A 110 -0.37 -16.40 -14.91
CA HIS A 110 0.01 -17.23 -16.04
C HIS A 110 0.74 -18.51 -15.62
N ASN A 111 1.43 -18.47 -14.48
CA ASN A 111 2.28 -19.58 -14.05
C ASN A 111 1.54 -20.59 -13.15
N VAL A 112 0.56 -20.16 -12.37
CA VAL A 112 -0.20 -21.02 -11.46
C VAL A 112 -1.22 -21.86 -12.27
N PRO A 113 -1.33 -23.18 -11.99
CA PRO A 113 -0.61 -23.95 -10.97
C PRO A 113 0.70 -24.61 -11.48
N TRP A 114 1.00 -24.51 -12.77
CA TRP A 114 1.97 -25.37 -13.45
C TRP A 114 3.43 -24.93 -13.33
N ARG A 115 3.70 -23.65 -13.08
CA ARG A 115 5.05 -23.10 -13.03
C ARG A 115 5.27 -22.29 -11.76
N ARG A 116 6.48 -22.35 -11.21
CA ARG A 116 6.91 -21.49 -10.10
C ARG A 116 7.06 -20.05 -10.60
N THR A 117 6.71 -19.10 -9.74
CA THR A 117 6.90 -17.66 -9.99
C THR A 117 7.81 -17.08 -8.93
N HIS A 118 8.90 -16.48 -9.37
CA HIS A 118 9.77 -15.71 -8.48
C HIS A 118 9.20 -14.29 -8.35
N VAL A 119 9.03 -13.86 -7.11
CA VAL A 119 8.57 -12.52 -6.77
C VAL A 119 9.64 -11.88 -5.89
N TYR A 120 10.07 -10.69 -6.27
CA TYR A 120 11.09 -9.93 -5.55
C TYR A 120 10.44 -8.77 -4.82
N LEU A 121 10.67 -8.69 -3.52
CA LEU A 121 10.29 -7.55 -2.67
C LEU A 121 11.57 -6.85 -2.23
N SER A 122 11.77 -5.63 -2.69
CA SER A 122 12.97 -4.84 -2.42
C SER A 122 12.62 -3.58 -1.63
N ILE A 123 13.25 -3.40 -0.47
CA ILE A 123 13.16 -2.16 0.30
C ILE A 123 14.11 -1.15 -0.35
N ARG A 124 13.61 0.03 -0.71
CA ARG A 124 14.35 1.09 -1.40
C ARG A 124 14.81 2.19 -0.45
N GLU A 125 13.90 2.68 0.38
CA GLU A 125 14.17 3.80 1.29
C GLU A 125 13.33 3.65 2.54
N VAL A 126 13.84 4.16 3.67
CA VAL A 126 13.07 4.37 4.90
C VAL A 126 13.06 5.86 5.19
N ILE A 127 11.88 6.47 5.21
CA ILE A 127 11.71 7.89 5.49
C ILE A 127 11.32 8.05 6.96
N PRO A 128 12.12 8.74 7.77
CA PRO A 128 11.86 8.93 9.20
C PRO A 128 10.55 9.67 9.47
N ALA A 129 9.93 9.41 10.61
CA ALA A 129 8.66 10.02 11.01
C ALA A 129 8.72 11.55 11.05
N GLU A 130 9.84 12.12 11.47
CA GLU A 130 10.09 13.56 11.53
C GLU A 130 9.98 14.19 10.13
N THR A 131 10.59 13.56 9.12
CA THR A 131 10.52 13.99 7.71
C THR A 131 9.11 13.88 7.18
N VAL A 132 8.41 12.76 7.48
CA VAL A 132 7.01 12.54 7.08
C VAL A 132 6.11 13.62 7.66
N LYS A 133 6.31 14.02 8.91
CA LYS A 133 5.53 15.06 9.60
C LYS A 133 5.83 16.46 9.06
N ALA A 134 7.09 16.77 8.80
CA ALA A 134 7.54 18.10 8.37
C ALA A 134 7.18 18.41 6.92
N THR A 135 7.01 17.39 6.07
CA THR A 135 6.80 17.56 4.64
C THR A 135 5.31 17.53 4.28
N LYS A 136 4.84 18.46 3.42
CA LYS A 136 3.47 18.42 2.90
C LYS A 136 3.23 17.13 2.14
N THR A 137 2.06 16.48 2.33
CA THR A 137 1.72 15.18 1.74
C THR A 137 1.98 15.10 0.23
N ASN A 138 1.59 16.15 -0.50
CA ASN A 138 1.76 16.19 -1.96
C ASN A 138 3.23 16.23 -2.37
N ALA A 139 4.03 17.06 -1.70
CA ALA A 139 5.47 17.15 -1.96
C ALA A 139 6.19 15.84 -1.62
N LEU A 140 5.82 15.21 -0.49
CA LEU A 140 6.34 13.90 -0.09
C LEU A 140 5.99 12.82 -1.11
N THR A 141 4.73 12.78 -1.56
CA THR A 141 4.24 11.79 -2.54
C THR A 141 4.98 11.92 -3.86
N GLU A 142 5.14 13.15 -4.38
CA GLU A 142 5.82 13.39 -5.64
C GLU A 142 7.33 13.16 -5.54
N GLY A 143 7.95 13.55 -4.43
CA GLY A 143 9.37 13.30 -4.19
C GLY A 143 9.71 11.80 -4.18
N ILE A 144 8.93 10.99 -3.48
CA ILE A 144 9.12 9.53 -3.48
C ILE A 144 8.88 8.94 -4.87
N ARG A 145 7.79 9.37 -5.54
CA ARG A 145 7.46 8.89 -6.87
C ARG A 145 8.55 9.19 -7.89
N SER A 146 9.09 10.41 -7.88
CA SER A 146 10.17 10.83 -8.80
C SER A 146 11.45 10.01 -8.59
N LYS A 147 11.83 9.75 -7.33
CA LYS A 147 12.96 8.87 -7.02
C LYS A 147 12.73 7.45 -7.56
N MET A 148 11.54 6.89 -7.34
CA MET A 148 11.21 5.54 -7.83
C MET A 148 11.22 5.46 -9.36
N ILE A 149 10.76 6.50 -10.06
CA ILE A 149 10.84 6.55 -11.52
C ILE A 149 12.30 6.56 -11.98
N ALA A 150 13.16 7.35 -11.34
CA ALA A 150 14.57 7.40 -11.67
C ALA A 150 15.27 6.04 -11.45
N GLU A 151 14.89 5.30 -10.43
CA GLU A 151 15.46 3.98 -10.13
C GLU A 151 14.88 2.86 -11.01
N LEU A 152 13.59 2.89 -11.32
CA LEU A 152 12.89 1.85 -12.09
C LEU A 152 12.85 2.16 -13.59
N GLY A 153 13.14 3.39 -13.98
CA GLY A 153 13.12 3.88 -15.36
C GLY A 153 14.30 3.42 -16.23
N LYS A 154 14.98 2.36 -15.79
CA LYS A 154 16.03 1.68 -16.57
C LYS A 154 15.45 0.59 -17.44
#